data_2bd9f23726e86ceeb82e1816f3027ed9
#
_entry.id   2bd9f23726e86ceeb82e1816f3027ed9
#
_cell.length_a   1.000
_cell.length_b   1.000
_cell.length_c   1.000
_cell.angle_alpha   90.00
_cell.angle_beta   90.00
_cell.angle_gamma   90.00
#
_symmetry.space_group_name_H-M   'P 1'
#
loop_
_entity.id
_entity.type
_entity.pdbx_description
1 polymer ?
#
loop_
_entity_poly.entity_id
_entity_poly.type
_entity_poly.pdbx_seq_one_letter_code
_entity_poly.pdbx_strand_id
1 'polypeptide(L)'
;MDQHLTRSSLSIFSSRRGKVKKTVVRITGFLLILLMVLAGINRVFKMKYGDGIYSLTKFYEQKKDSVDVLVLGSSHAFENINTGTLWDEYGMASYVLGGSRQPSWNTYYYLKEALKTQKPELIVLEGYMLLYDADYEESSRIIKTILG
;
A
#
# COMPACT_ATOMS: atom_id res chain seq x y z
N MET A 1 5.87 -16.06 -72.06
CA MET A 1 5.17 -14.86 -71.61
C MET A 1 4.86 -14.92 -70.08
N ASP A 2 5.66 -15.64 -69.22
CA ASP A 2 5.33 -15.91 -67.82
C ASP A 2 6.35 -15.47 -66.77
N GLN A 3 7.41 -14.78 -67.18
CA GLN A 3 8.42 -14.35 -66.20
C GLN A 3 8.14 -12.97 -65.52
N HIS A 4 7.17 -12.21 -66.05
CA HIS A 4 6.85 -10.87 -65.51
C HIS A 4 5.89 -10.91 -64.31
N LEU A 5 5.07 -11.94 -64.19
CA LEU A 5 4.07 -12.07 -63.15
C LEU A 5 4.65 -12.55 -61.79
N THR A 6 5.73 -13.35 -61.83
CA THR A 6 6.39 -13.88 -60.61
C THR A 6 7.26 -12.85 -59.89
N ARG A 7 7.83 -11.88 -60.58
CA ARG A 7 8.64 -10.81 -59.94
C ARG A 7 7.81 -9.78 -59.19
N SER A 8 6.61 -9.50 -59.67
CA SER A 8 5.69 -8.50 -59.07
C SER A 8 5.13 -9.03 -57.72
N SER A 9 4.77 -10.29 -57.61
CA SER A 9 4.23 -10.89 -56.42
C SER A 9 5.24 -11.01 -55.27
N LEU A 10 6.51 -11.33 -55.62
CA LEU A 10 7.59 -11.46 -54.65
C LEU A 10 7.99 -10.07 -54.03
N SER A 11 7.93 -9.01 -54.79
CA SER A 11 8.23 -7.65 -54.31
C SER A 11 7.16 -7.10 -53.32
N ILE A 12 5.88 -7.44 -53.56
CA ILE A 12 4.78 -7.04 -52.71
C ILE A 12 4.83 -7.77 -51.37
N PHE A 13 5.21 -9.07 -51.38
CA PHE A 13 5.31 -9.90 -50.19
C PHE A 13 6.50 -9.49 -49.32
N SER A 14 7.64 -9.11 -49.92
CA SER A 14 8.81 -8.58 -49.21
C SER A 14 8.54 -7.23 -48.54
N SER A 15 7.81 -6.34 -49.23
CA SER A 15 7.45 -5.01 -48.71
C SER A 15 6.50 -5.09 -47.51
N ARG A 16 5.55 -6.05 -47.53
CA ARG A 16 4.63 -6.27 -46.40
C ARG A 16 5.35 -6.78 -45.15
N ARG A 17 6.33 -7.70 -45.28
CA ARG A 17 7.12 -8.21 -44.15
C ARG A 17 7.93 -7.10 -43.46
N GLY A 18 8.51 -6.16 -44.23
CA GLY A 18 9.24 -5.03 -43.68
C GLY A 18 8.36 -4.06 -42.87
N LYS A 19 7.15 -3.79 -43.35
CA LYS A 19 6.16 -2.96 -42.64
C LYS A 19 5.69 -3.60 -41.33
N VAL A 20 5.39 -4.90 -41.36
CA VAL A 20 4.95 -5.65 -40.17
C VAL A 20 6.05 -5.67 -39.12
N LYS A 21 7.32 -5.94 -39.48
CA LYS A 21 8.44 -5.89 -38.54
C LYS A 21 8.59 -4.52 -37.88
N LYS A 22 8.52 -3.43 -38.64
CA LYS A 22 8.58 -2.06 -38.09
C LYS A 22 7.42 -1.77 -37.14
N THR A 23 6.22 -2.21 -37.45
CA THR A 23 5.05 -2.05 -36.59
C THR A 23 5.21 -2.86 -35.30
N VAL A 24 5.63 -4.12 -35.38
CA VAL A 24 5.89 -4.96 -34.21
C VAL A 24 6.94 -4.30 -33.30
N VAL A 25 8.06 -3.85 -33.84
CA VAL A 25 9.12 -3.17 -33.05
C VAL A 25 8.56 -1.93 -32.35
N ARG A 26 7.74 -1.12 -33.04
CA ARG A 26 7.12 0.07 -32.42
C ARG A 26 6.16 -0.28 -31.29
N ILE A 27 5.30 -1.29 -31.49
CA ILE A 27 4.37 -1.75 -30.47
C ILE A 27 5.13 -2.30 -29.27
N THR A 28 6.14 -3.15 -29.50
CA THR A 28 6.97 -3.71 -28.42
C THR A 28 7.69 -2.60 -27.66
N GLY A 29 8.28 -1.63 -28.35
CA GLY A 29 8.92 -0.49 -27.71
C GLY A 29 7.93 0.33 -26.87
N PHE A 30 6.75 0.61 -27.38
CA PHE A 30 5.70 1.31 -26.64
C PHE A 30 5.27 0.54 -25.37
N LEU A 31 5.07 -0.78 -25.49
CA LEU A 31 4.69 -1.62 -24.34
C LEU A 31 5.78 -1.64 -23.28
N LEU A 32 7.05 -1.71 -23.67
CA LEU A 32 8.17 -1.67 -22.72
C LEU A 32 8.22 -0.33 -21.98
N ILE A 33 8.07 0.79 -22.69
CA ILE A 33 8.03 2.12 -22.07
C ILE A 33 6.82 2.23 -21.13
N LEU A 34 5.65 1.78 -21.56
CA LEU A 34 4.45 1.77 -20.75
C LEU A 34 4.64 0.97 -19.47
N LEU A 35 5.20 -0.23 -19.56
CA LEU A 35 5.49 -1.07 -18.39
C LEU A 35 6.49 -0.39 -17.44
N MET A 36 7.52 0.26 -17.99
CA MET A 36 8.49 1.01 -17.18
C MET A 36 7.83 2.18 -16.44
N VAL A 37 6.98 2.93 -17.12
CA VAL A 37 6.22 4.04 -16.53
C VAL A 37 5.27 3.54 -15.44
N LEU A 38 4.51 2.47 -15.72
CA LEU A 38 3.61 1.86 -14.73
C LEU A 38 4.36 1.31 -13.51
N ALA A 39 5.52 0.68 -13.72
CA ALA A 39 6.37 0.23 -12.62
C ALA A 39 6.91 1.40 -11.78
N GLY A 40 7.30 2.50 -12.43
CA GLY A 40 7.71 3.74 -11.76
C GLY A 40 6.59 4.35 -10.94
N ILE A 41 5.40 4.49 -11.53
CA ILE A 41 4.20 4.96 -10.86
C ILE A 41 3.88 4.07 -9.65
N ASN A 42 3.85 2.75 -9.84
CA ASN A 42 3.59 1.82 -8.75
C ASN A 42 4.62 1.94 -7.62
N ARG A 43 5.89 2.18 -7.95
CA ARG A 43 6.94 2.40 -6.94
C ARG A 43 6.76 3.69 -6.14
N VAL A 44 6.31 4.77 -6.79
CA VAL A 44 6.09 6.08 -6.15
C VAL A 44 4.80 6.07 -5.33
N PHE A 45 3.72 5.52 -5.91
CA PHE A 45 2.40 5.49 -5.29
C PHE A 45 2.14 4.24 -4.44
N LYS A 46 3.10 3.31 -4.35
CA LYS A 46 3.01 2.23 -3.38
C LYS A 46 2.98 2.86 -2.00
N MET A 47 1.77 2.95 -1.43
CA MET A 47 1.55 3.51 -0.11
C MET A 47 2.50 2.84 0.89
N LYS A 48 3.44 3.62 1.38
CA LYS A 48 4.32 3.19 2.49
C LYS A 48 3.55 3.18 3.82
N TYR A 49 2.35 3.72 3.81
CA TYR A 49 1.44 3.71 4.94
C TYR A 49 0.49 2.54 4.73
N GLY A 50 0.93 1.38 5.23
CA GLY A 50 0.11 0.18 5.19
C GLY A 50 -1.03 0.27 6.17
N ASP A 51 -2.10 -0.41 5.85
CA ASP A 51 -3.17 -0.77 6.77
C ASP A 51 -2.62 -1.37 8.07
N GLY A 52 -3.43 -1.43 9.08
CA GLY A 52 -3.10 -1.74 10.47
C GLY A 52 -2.04 -2.82 10.71
N ILE A 53 -1.92 -3.82 9.81
CA ILE A 53 -0.87 -4.86 9.89
C ILE A 53 0.53 -4.28 9.66
N TYR A 54 0.68 -3.38 8.67
CA TYR A 54 1.97 -2.74 8.46
C TYR A 54 2.36 -1.89 9.66
N SER A 55 1.40 -1.16 10.22
CA SER A 55 1.58 -0.40 11.44
C SER A 55 1.98 -1.30 12.61
N LEU A 56 1.34 -2.45 12.78
CA LEU A 56 1.68 -3.43 13.81
C LEU A 56 3.06 -4.03 13.58
N THR A 57 3.40 -4.39 12.34
CA THR A 57 4.74 -4.93 12.00
C THR A 57 5.84 -3.91 12.34
N LYS A 58 5.63 -2.65 11.98
CA LYS A 58 6.55 -1.56 12.31
C LYS A 58 6.60 -1.24 13.80
N PHE A 59 5.52 -1.48 14.52
CA PHE A 59 5.48 -1.36 15.95
C PHE A 59 6.39 -2.38 16.65
N TYR A 60 6.44 -3.61 16.18
CA TYR A 60 7.36 -4.63 16.71
C TYR A 60 8.84 -4.35 16.45
N GLU A 61 9.15 -3.48 15.49
CA GLU A 61 10.53 -3.01 15.25
C GLU A 61 10.96 -1.95 16.28
N GLN A 62 10.03 -1.38 17.06
CA GLN A 62 10.35 -0.40 18.09
C GLN A 62 11.13 -1.06 19.23
N LYS A 63 12.07 -0.30 19.78
CA LYS A 63 12.81 -0.73 20.97
C LYS A 63 11.81 -0.95 22.13
N LYS A 64 12.04 -1.98 22.92
CA LYS A 64 11.21 -2.27 24.07
C LYS A 64 11.15 -1.07 25.04
N ASP A 65 9.95 -0.79 25.54
CA ASP A 65 9.67 0.28 26.50
C ASP A 65 10.19 1.67 26.01
N SER A 66 10.03 1.97 24.70
CA SER A 66 10.48 3.23 24.08
C SER A 66 9.35 4.13 23.59
N VAL A 67 8.10 3.75 23.82
CA VAL A 67 6.91 4.51 23.42
C VAL A 67 6.29 5.10 24.68
N ASP A 68 6.28 6.44 24.79
CA ASP A 68 5.68 7.17 25.91
C ASP A 68 4.18 7.33 25.72
N VAL A 69 3.76 7.63 24.47
CA VAL A 69 2.36 7.84 24.11
C VAL A 69 1.93 6.85 23.04
N LEU A 70 0.98 6.00 23.34
CA LEU A 70 0.37 5.08 22.39
C LEU A 70 -0.99 5.59 21.97
N VAL A 71 -1.16 5.89 20.68
CA VAL A 71 -2.44 6.32 20.10
C VAL A 71 -3.05 5.13 19.36
N LEU A 72 -4.30 4.85 19.63
CA LEU A 72 -5.05 3.73 19.06
C LEU A 72 -6.31 4.22 18.38
N GLY A 73 -6.62 3.69 17.21
CA GLY A 73 -7.86 4.05 16.52
C GLY A 73 -7.90 3.71 15.04
N SER A 74 -8.79 4.37 14.34
CA SER A 74 -9.00 4.24 12.90
C SER A 74 -8.09 5.19 12.10
N SER A 75 -8.45 5.46 10.85
CA SER A 75 -7.77 6.47 10.02
C SER A 75 -7.76 7.84 10.66
N HIS A 76 -8.76 8.19 11.45
CA HIS A 76 -8.79 9.45 12.17
C HIS A 76 -7.61 9.60 13.14
N ALA A 77 -7.15 8.52 13.75
CA ALA A 77 -5.99 8.56 14.64
C ALA A 77 -4.70 8.84 13.84
N PHE A 78 -4.41 8.08 12.79
CA PHE A 78 -3.14 8.23 12.09
C PHE A 78 -3.08 9.41 11.11
N GLU A 79 -4.23 9.96 10.68
CA GLU A 79 -4.27 11.14 9.82
C GLU A 79 -4.21 12.45 10.62
N ASN A 80 -4.71 12.46 11.86
CA ASN A 80 -4.79 13.67 12.65
C ASN A 80 -3.72 13.82 13.74
N ILE A 81 -3.07 12.74 14.14
CA ILE A 81 -2.01 12.79 15.16
C ILE A 81 -0.63 12.79 14.48
N ASN A 82 0.08 13.90 14.63
CA ASN A 82 1.45 14.02 14.14
C ASN A 82 2.45 13.66 15.25
N THR A 83 2.99 12.46 15.19
CA THR A 83 3.99 11.98 16.16
C THR A 83 5.30 12.75 16.13
N GLY A 84 5.66 13.32 14.96
CA GLY A 84 6.83 14.19 14.83
C GLY A 84 6.69 15.47 15.63
N THR A 85 5.52 16.12 15.58
CA THR A 85 5.26 17.33 16.39
C THR A 85 5.30 17.02 17.88
N LEU A 86 4.76 15.88 18.32
CA LEU A 86 4.83 15.47 19.72
C LEU A 86 6.26 15.27 20.19
N TRP A 87 7.13 14.75 19.34
CA TRP A 87 8.53 14.62 19.62
C TRP A 87 9.26 15.98 19.65
N ASP A 88 9.09 16.80 18.61
CA ASP A 88 9.82 18.06 18.44
C ASP A 88 9.46 19.11 19.48
N GLU A 89 8.19 19.18 19.89
CA GLU A 89 7.71 20.20 20.82
C GLU A 89 7.74 19.74 22.28
N TYR A 90 7.49 18.45 22.54
CA TYR A 90 7.31 17.93 23.90
C TYR A 90 8.28 16.83 24.28
N GLY A 91 9.10 16.35 23.35
CA GLY A 91 10.02 15.24 23.59
C GLY A 91 9.33 13.89 23.84
N MET A 92 8.07 13.77 23.48
CA MET A 92 7.25 12.56 23.71
C MET A 92 7.43 11.57 22.56
N ALA A 93 8.02 10.42 22.83
CA ALA A 93 8.08 9.31 21.87
C ALA A 93 6.68 8.69 21.72
N SER A 94 6.02 9.01 20.61
CA SER A 94 4.65 8.58 20.38
C SER A 94 4.52 7.64 19.19
N TYR A 95 3.60 6.71 19.26
CA TYR A 95 3.30 5.78 18.19
C TYR A 95 1.79 5.69 17.95
N VAL A 96 1.38 5.75 16.66
CA VAL A 96 -0.01 5.54 16.28
C VAL A 96 -0.19 4.12 15.76
N LEU A 97 -0.93 3.32 16.49
CA LEU A 97 -1.25 1.94 16.13
C LEU A 97 -2.71 1.87 15.70
N GLY A 98 -2.94 2.06 14.42
CA GLY A 98 -4.25 2.16 13.84
C GLY A 98 -4.32 1.69 12.40
N GLY A 99 -5.51 1.49 11.90
CA GLY A 99 -5.78 1.06 10.52
C GLY A 99 -7.04 1.70 9.95
N SER A 100 -7.17 1.67 8.62
CA SER A 100 -8.36 2.18 7.95
C SER A 100 -9.61 1.47 8.44
N ARG A 101 -10.62 2.25 8.89
CA ARG A 101 -11.88 1.71 9.40
C ARG A 101 -11.71 0.64 10.48
N GLN A 102 -10.67 0.77 11.31
CA GLN A 102 -10.34 -0.22 12.33
C GLN A 102 -11.45 -0.28 13.38
N PRO A 103 -12.13 -1.43 13.53
CA PRO A 103 -13.19 -1.57 14.53
C PRO A 103 -12.62 -1.59 15.95
N SER A 104 -13.43 -1.21 16.93
CA SER A 104 -13.03 -1.09 18.33
C SER A 104 -12.53 -2.41 18.94
N TRP A 105 -13.08 -3.55 18.54
CA TRP A 105 -12.60 -4.86 18.99
C TRP A 105 -11.18 -5.16 18.49
N ASN A 106 -10.82 -4.75 17.27
CA ASN A 106 -9.46 -4.90 16.76
C ASN A 106 -8.47 -3.98 17.49
N THR A 107 -8.91 -2.75 17.80
CA THR A 107 -8.17 -1.79 18.62
C THR A 107 -7.83 -2.39 19.99
N TYR A 108 -8.77 -3.12 20.61
CA TYR A 108 -8.52 -3.83 21.86
C TYR A 108 -7.40 -4.89 21.73
N TYR A 109 -7.40 -5.67 20.65
CA TYR A 109 -6.32 -6.66 20.42
C TYR A 109 -4.99 -5.98 20.15
N TYR A 110 -4.97 -4.87 19.41
CA TYR A 110 -3.74 -4.11 19.19
C TYR A 110 -3.18 -3.53 20.49
N LEU A 111 -4.02 -3.05 21.36
CA LEU A 111 -3.60 -2.64 22.70
C LEU A 111 -2.97 -3.80 23.47
N LYS A 112 -3.62 -4.95 23.51
CA LYS A 112 -3.06 -6.13 24.17
C LYS A 112 -1.70 -6.55 23.61
N GLU A 113 -1.54 -6.49 22.29
CA GLU A 113 -0.25 -6.80 21.66
C GLU A 113 0.81 -5.74 22.02
N ALA A 114 0.46 -4.47 21.95
CA ALA A 114 1.37 -3.39 22.26
C ALA A 114 1.93 -3.47 23.69
N LEU A 115 1.08 -3.78 24.65
CA LEU A 115 1.45 -3.90 26.07
C LEU A 115 2.36 -5.09 26.38
N LYS A 116 2.58 -6.01 25.44
CA LYS A 116 3.58 -7.09 25.60
C LYS A 116 5.02 -6.56 25.50
N THR A 117 5.24 -5.50 24.74
CA THR A 117 6.58 -4.97 24.41
C THR A 117 6.81 -3.53 24.87
N GLN A 118 5.74 -2.79 25.14
CA GLN A 118 5.79 -1.37 25.52
C GLN A 118 5.03 -1.13 26.82
N LYS A 119 5.44 -0.07 27.51
CA LYS A 119 4.80 0.42 28.75
C LYS A 119 4.53 1.92 28.61
N PRO A 120 3.59 2.32 27.73
CA PRO A 120 3.30 3.73 27.51
C PRO A 120 2.79 4.39 28.80
N GLU A 121 3.20 5.63 29.04
CA GLU A 121 2.70 6.45 30.13
C GLU A 121 1.29 6.96 29.84
N LEU A 122 0.96 7.16 28.55
CA LEU A 122 -0.34 7.63 28.10
C LEU A 122 -0.86 6.75 26.95
N ILE A 123 -2.11 6.35 27.05
CA ILE A 123 -2.86 5.69 26.00
C ILE A 123 -3.99 6.62 25.55
N VAL A 124 -3.99 6.98 24.27
CA VAL A 124 -5.04 7.79 23.64
C VAL A 124 -5.87 6.88 22.75
N LEU A 125 -7.17 6.82 23.01
CA LEU A 125 -8.12 6.05 22.23
C LEU A 125 -8.98 6.99 21.38
N GLU A 126 -8.94 6.84 20.07
CA GLU A 126 -9.84 7.50 19.16
C GLU A 126 -11.24 6.87 19.27
N GLY A 127 -12.24 7.70 19.56
CA GLY A 127 -13.57 7.23 19.93
C GLY A 127 -14.57 7.10 18.78
N TYR A 128 -14.24 7.53 17.56
CA TYR A 128 -15.18 7.52 16.43
C TYR A 128 -15.73 6.13 16.13
N MET A 129 -14.86 5.12 16.13
CA MET A 129 -15.25 3.75 15.84
C MET A 129 -16.00 3.05 17.01
N LEU A 130 -16.04 3.66 18.20
CA LEU A 130 -16.92 3.19 19.28
C LEU A 130 -18.40 3.49 19.02
N LEU A 131 -18.66 4.50 18.19
CA LEU A 131 -20.02 4.88 17.76
C LEU A 131 -20.48 4.11 16.51
N TYR A 132 -19.56 3.38 15.89
CA TYR A 132 -19.82 2.61 14.68
C TYR A 132 -20.03 1.15 15.07
N ASP A 133 -21.26 0.72 15.04
CA ASP A 133 -21.61 -0.71 15.16
C ASP A 133 -21.29 -1.39 13.82
N ALA A 134 -19.99 -1.62 13.60
CA ALA A 134 -19.51 -2.27 12.38
C ALA A 134 -19.79 -3.76 12.49
N ASP A 135 -20.73 -4.22 11.70
CA ASP A 135 -21.11 -5.62 11.61
C ASP A 135 -19.93 -6.51 11.22
N TYR A 136 -19.89 -7.73 11.71
CA TYR A 136 -18.82 -8.70 11.52
C TYR A 136 -18.43 -8.93 10.05
N GLU A 137 -19.34 -8.69 9.10
CA GLU A 137 -19.08 -8.82 7.66
C GLU A 137 -18.07 -7.81 7.09
N GLU A 138 -18.05 -6.58 7.58
CA GLU A 138 -17.02 -5.60 7.18
C GLU A 138 -15.64 -5.96 7.74
N SER A 139 -15.60 -6.59 8.91
CA SER A 139 -14.39 -7.11 9.55
C SER A 139 -13.77 -8.28 8.78
N SER A 140 -14.57 -9.10 8.09
CA SER A 140 -14.08 -10.26 7.32
C SER A 140 -13.20 -9.86 6.14
N ARG A 141 -13.37 -8.63 5.63
CA ARG A 141 -12.51 -8.07 4.59
C ARG A 141 -11.11 -7.75 5.12
N ILE A 142 -11.03 -7.25 6.34
CA ILE A 142 -9.77 -6.97 7.04
C ILE A 142 -9.07 -8.29 7.39
N ILE A 143 -9.79 -9.28 7.88
CA ILE A 143 -9.26 -10.61 8.21
C ILE A 143 -8.73 -11.33 6.94
N LYS A 144 -9.42 -11.24 5.80
CA LYS A 144 -8.92 -11.79 4.53
C LYS A 144 -7.64 -11.11 4.04
N THR A 145 -7.47 -9.82 4.31
CA THR A 145 -6.22 -9.11 4.01
C THR A 145 -5.09 -9.48 4.98
N ILE A 146 -5.44 -10.01 6.16
CA ILE A 146 -4.49 -10.46 7.20
C ILE A 146 -3.99 -11.90 6.95
N LEU A 147 -4.86 -12.76 6.43
CA LEU A 147 -4.60 -14.20 6.30
C LEU A 147 -4.30 -14.65 4.86
N GLY A 148 -4.40 -13.77 3.87
CA GLY A 148 -4.05 -14.01 2.46
C GLY A 148 -2.76 -13.35 2.10
#